data_7ba135493b1c16f270eda627803b420e
#
_entry.id   7ba135493b1c16f270eda627803b420e
#
_cell.length_a   1.000
_cell.length_b   1.000
_cell.length_c   1.000
_cell.angle_alpha   90.00
_cell.angle_beta   90.00
_cell.angle_gamma   90.00
#
_symmetry.space_group_name_H-M   'P 1'
#
loop_
_entity.id
_entity.type
_entity.pdbx_description
1 polymer ?
#
loop_
_entity_poly.entity_id
_entity_poly.type
_entity_poly.pdbx_seq_one_letter_code
_entity_poly.pdbx_strand_id
1 'polypeptide(L)'
;MTTKQEVLDFYKYLANNGLGIDNDGAYGYQCADVPAYLAYHYFGKWLWGNAINLLDSAKAQGFDVIYEGDGVIAKAGDIFVMNVPGSPYGHTGLVIEDSDGYTLKTIEQNIDGNWDFLEVGGPARYNTRSYSGMVGYIRFPYGEDTSTPVQREGWIQDSVGWYFKNPDGTYPMNTWKKIDGNYFRFNNDGYILENTWFKDDEGYWYWLKAGGYMAIGWHKIDGKWYFFNEVGEMKTGWIQYFDKWYYCNESNGDMVSKEVRKIGDAYYYFNGDGEMLEKASIRVDESGAIHFEE
;
A
#
# COMPACT_ATOMS: atom_id res chain seq x y z
N MET A 1 18.04 8.80 13.09
CA MET A 1 18.45 7.44 12.68
C MET A 1 17.24 6.56 12.90
N THR A 2 16.81 5.78 11.92
CA THR A 2 15.63 4.91 12.01
C THR A 2 15.77 3.89 13.11
N THR A 3 14.79 3.79 13.99
CA THR A 3 14.78 2.77 15.04
C THR A 3 14.04 1.51 14.57
N LYS A 4 14.38 0.40 15.17
CA LYS A 4 13.68 -0.87 14.91
C LYS A 4 12.19 -0.78 15.27
N GLN A 5 11.87 -0.12 16.39
CA GLN A 5 10.49 0.03 16.85
C GLN A 5 9.61 0.80 15.85
N GLU A 6 10.15 1.85 15.26
CA GLU A 6 9.45 2.64 14.23
C GLU A 6 9.03 1.77 13.02
N VAL A 7 9.95 0.93 12.55
CA VAL A 7 9.66 -0.01 11.45
C VAL A 7 8.62 -1.05 11.86
N LEU A 8 8.79 -1.66 13.04
CA LEU A 8 7.84 -2.65 13.55
C LEU A 8 6.43 -2.07 13.71
N ASP A 9 6.30 -0.86 14.24
CA ASP A 9 5.02 -0.20 14.45
C ASP A 9 4.31 0.06 13.11
N PHE A 10 5.05 0.51 12.09
CA PHE A 10 4.51 0.73 10.76
C PHE A 10 3.96 -0.57 10.13
N TYR A 11 4.74 -1.67 10.14
CA TYR A 11 4.27 -2.93 9.55
C TYR A 11 3.16 -3.58 10.36
N LYS A 12 3.16 -3.47 11.68
CA LYS A 12 2.04 -3.88 12.54
C LYS A 12 0.78 -3.08 12.23
N TYR A 13 0.92 -1.79 11.98
CA TYR A 13 -0.18 -0.95 11.54
C TYR A 13 -0.78 -1.46 10.21
N LEU A 14 0.04 -1.77 9.20
CA LEU A 14 -0.45 -2.33 7.94
C LEU A 14 -1.24 -3.63 8.16
N ALA A 15 -0.67 -4.56 8.93
CA ALA A 15 -1.30 -5.86 9.20
C ALA A 15 -2.62 -5.71 9.98
N ASN A 16 -2.68 -4.83 10.97
CA ASN A 16 -3.88 -4.58 11.77
C ASN A 16 -5.03 -3.95 10.97
N ASN A 17 -4.70 -3.24 9.89
CA ASN A 17 -5.67 -2.53 9.06
C ASN A 17 -5.95 -3.20 7.71
N GLY A 18 -5.37 -4.38 7.46
CA GLY A 18 -5.54 -5.09 6.19
C GLY A 18 -4.97 -4.31 4.99
N LEU A 19 -3.94 -3.51 5.23
CA LEU A 19 -3.24 -2.72 4.22
C LEU A 19 -2.03 -3.48 3.68
N GLY A 20 -1.55 -3.09 2.51
CA GLY A 20 -0.32 -3.61 1.91
C GLY A 20 0.52 -2.49 1.32
N ILE A 21 1.73 -2.85 0.92
CA ILE A 21 2.68 -2.01 0.20
C ILE A 21 2.78 -2.57 -1.23
N ASP A 22 2.60 -1.70 -2.20
CA ASP A 22 2.97 -1.90 -3.60
C ASP A 22 4.07 -0.87 -3.88
N ASN A 23 5.33 -1.32 -3.74
CA ASN A 23 6.48 -0.42 -3.74
C ASN A 23 6.87 0.04 -5.14
N ASP A 24 6.58 -0.75 -6.15
CA ASP A 24 6.97 -0.49 -7.54
C ASP A 24 5.77 -0.25 -8.49
N GLY A 25 4.55 -0.38 -8.00
CA GLY A 25 3.32 -0.24 -8.78
C GLY A 25 3.07 -1.43 -9.72
N ALA A 26 3.77 -2.56 -9.50
CA ALA A 26 3.67 -3.74 -10.34
C ALA A 26 3.19 -4.96 -9.55
N TYR A 27 2.20 -5.66 -10.09
CA TYR A 27 1.66 -6.91 -9.54
C TYR A 27 1.00 -6.78 -8.15
N GLY A 28 0.64 -5.56 -7.72
CA GLY A 28 -0.02 -5.31 -6.43
C GLY A 28 0.87 -5.70 -5.23
N TYR A 29 0.27 -6.10 -4.13
CA TYR A 29 0.97 -6.34 -2.84
C TYR A 29 1.79 -7.64 -2.84
N GLN A 30 3.01 -7.60 -3.35
CA GLN A 30 3.92 -8.74 -3.39
C GLN A 30 4.74 -8.87 -2.10
N CYS A 31 5.24 -10.08 -1.82
CA CYS A 31 6.08 -10.30 -0.64
C CYS A 31 7.39 -9.51 -0.70
N ALA A 32 7.96 -9.31 -1.89
CA ALA A 32 9.20 -8.56 -2.11
C ALA A 32 9.05 -7.04 -1.87
N ASP A 33 7.83 -6.49 -1.89
CA ASP A 33 7.59 -5.08 -1.60
C ASP A 33 7.90 -4.72 -0.14
N VAL A 34 7.69 -5.65 0.78
CA VAL A 34 7.99 -5.46 2.20
C VAL A 34 9.46 -5.06 2.42
N PRO A 35 10.46 -5.87 2.02
CA PRO A 35 11.86 -5.50 2.18
C PRO A 35 12.32 -4.36 1.26
N ALA A 36 11.76 -4.26 0.04
CA ALA A 36 12.12 -3.19 -0.89
C ALA A 36 11.71 -1.82 -0.34
N TYR A 37 10.48 -1.69 0.15
CA TYR A 37 10.02 -0.48 0.80
C TYR A 37 10.83 -0.14 2.05
N LEU A 38 11.09 -1.13 2.93
CA LEU A 38 11.87 -0.94 4.15
C LEU A 38 13.26 -0.39 3.82
N ALA A 39 13.97 -1.03 2.88
CA ALA A 39 15.32 -0.62 2.51
C ALA A 39 15.35 0.78 1.88
N TYR A 40 14.40 1.07 1.00
CA TYR A 40 14.36 2.35 0.31
C TYR A 40 13.89 3.48 1.24
N HIS A 41 12.75 3.29 1.90
CA HIS A 41 12.11 4.34 2.70
C HIS A 41 12.92 4.72 3.94
N TYR A 42 13.47 3.72 4.63
CA TYR A 42 14.15 3.96 5.90
C TYR A 42 15.67 4.09 5.78
N PHE A 43 16.27 3.54 4.73
CA PHE A 43 17.74 3.50 4.58
C PHE A 43 18.24 4.08 3.26
N GLY A 44 17.36 4.50 2.34
CA GLY A 44 17.72 5.10 1.06
C GLY A 44 18.43 4.14 0.11
N LYS A 45 18.19 2.84 0.22
CA LYS A 45 18.85 1.79 -0.56
C LYS A 45 17.83 0.94 -1.30
N TRP A 46 18.15 0.54 -2.53
CA TRP A 46 17.29 -0.25 -3.38
C TRP A 46 17.59 -1.74 -3.25
N LEU A 47 16.57 -2.54 -2.93
CA LEU A 47 16.61 -3.98 -3.09
C LEU A 47 15.86 -4.36 -4.40
N TRP A 48 16.37 -5.37 -5.09
CA TRP A 48 15.83 -5.80 -6.39
C TRP A 48 15.78 -7.32 -6.51
N GLY A 49 14.97 -7.78 -7.47
CA GLY A 49 14.75 -9.19 -7.78
C GLY A 49 13.62 -9.82 -6.97
N ASN A 50 13.38 -11.10 -7.22
CA ASN A 50 12.40 -11.88 -6.47
C ASN A 50 12.88 -12.12 -5.04
N ALA A 51 11.99 -12.57 -4.17
CA ALA A 51 12.31 -12.82 -2.75
C ALA A 51 13.60 -13.63 -2.56
N ILE A 52 13.81 -14.67 -3.38
CA ILE A 52 15.01 -15.53 -3.29
C ILE A 52 16.32 -14.80 -3.62
N ASN A 53 16.27 -13.69 -4.35
CA ASN A 53 17.44 -12.90 -4.75
C ASN A 53 17.78 -11.79 -3.76
N LEU A 54 16.94 -11.55 -2.75
CA LEU A 54 17.08 -10.40 -1.86
C LEU A 54 18.34 -10.43 -1.01
N LEU A 55 18.86 -11.62 -0.64
CA LEU A 55 20.10 -11.69 0.12
C LEU A 55 21.29 -11.15 -0.68
N ASP A 56 21.38 -11.50 -1.97
CA ASP A 56 22.44 -10.99 -2.85
C ASP A 56 22.30 -9.48 -3.09
N SER A 57 21.06 -9.03 -3.32
CA SER A 57 20.73 -7.63 -3.47
C SER A 57 21.09 -6.82 -2.23
N ALA A 58 20.72 -7.31 -1.04
CA ALA A 58 21.03 -6.68 0.24
C ALA A 58 22.53 -6.59 0.50
N LYS A 59 23.26 -7.67 0.24
CA LYS A 59 24.72 -7.71 0.35
C LYS A 59 25.38 -6.69 -0.58
N ALA A 60 24.92 -6.58 -1.82
CA ALA A 60 25.42 -5.58 -2.77
C ALA A 60 25.15 -4.14 -2.31
N GLN A 61 24.09 -3.91 -1.54
CA GLN A 61 23.77 -2.62 -0.92
C GLN A 61 24.49 -2.38 0.42
N GLY A 62 25.27 -3.36 0.91
CA GLY A 62 26.04 -3.26 2.15
C GLY A 62 25.20 -3.43 3.41
N PHE A 63 24.10 -4.15 3.34
CA PHE A 63 23.39 -4.64 4.52
C PHE A 63 24.03 -5.93 5.04
N ASP A 64 23.86 -6.20 6.33
CA ASP A 64 24.26 -7.46 6.93
C ASP A 64 23.36 -8.58 6.43
N VAL A 65 23.98 -9.63 5.88
CA VAL A 65 23.31 -10.84 5.40
C VAL A 65 23.78 -12.03 6.21
N ILE A 66 22.86 -12.74 6.82
CA ILE A 66 23.09 -13.89 7.69
C ILE A 66 22.47 -15.10 7.00
N TYR A 67 23.26 -16.12 6.70
CA TYR A 67 22.75 -17.36 6.10
C TYR A 67 22.25 -18.32 7.17
N GLU A 68 21.20 -19.07 6.82
CA GLU A 68 20.69 -20.12 7.69
C GLU A 68 21.79 -21.18 7.91
N GLY A 69 21.97 -21.62 9.16
CA GLY A 69 23.05 -22.54 9.53
C GLY A 69 24.29 -21.88 10.16
N ASP A 70 24.41 -20.56 10.13
CA ASP A 70 25.50 -19.81 10.78
C ASP A 70 25.37 -19.73 12.32
N GLY A 71 24.35 -20.41 12.88
CA GLY A 71 24.07 -20.44 14.33
C GLY A 71 23.49 -19.12 14.86
N VAL A 72 23.04 -18.24 13.99
CA VAL A 72 22.44 -16.96 14.34
C VAL A 72 20.92 -17.07 14.26
N ILE A 73 20.26 -16.67 15.33
CA ILE A 73 18.80 -16.65 15.43
C ILE A 73 18.27 -15.33 14.87
N ALA A 74 17.17 -15.42 14.12
CA ALA A 74 16.47 -14.23 13.61
C ALA A 74 15.98 -13.32 14.73
N LYS A 75 16.09 -12.03 14.53
CA LYS A 75 15.66 -11.00 15.47
C LYS A 75 14.54 -10.14 14.90
N ALA A 76 13.78 -9.53 15.77
CA ALA A 76 12.83 -8.51 15.39
C ALA A 76 13.50 -7.43 14.53
N GLY A 77 12.88 -7.10 13.41
CA GLY A 77 13.41 -6.16 12.41
C GLY A 77 14.22 -6.83 11.30
N ASP A 78 14.57 -8.12 11.39
CA ASP A 78 15.19 -8.85 10.29
C ASP A 78 14.14 -9.13 9.18
N ILE A 79 14.58 -9.12 7.94
CA ILE A 79 13.83 -9.66 6.82
C ILE A 79 14.29 -11.10 6.56
N PHE A 80 13.38 -12.05 6.63
CA PHE A 80 13.69 -13.42 6.25
C PHE A 80 13.55 -13.64 4.75
N VAL A 81 14.34 -14.59 4.23
CA VAL A 81 14.25 -15.10 2.85
C VAL A 81 14.18 -16.61 2.90
N MET A 82 13.20 -17.20 2.21
CA MET A 82 12.99 -18.63 2.21
C MET A 82 12.69 -19.19 0.82
N ASN A 83 13.09 -20.46 0.63
CA ASN A 83 12.61 -21.27 -0.48
C ASN A 83 11.17 -21.71 -0.24
N VAL A 84 10.40 -21.77 -1.32
CA VAL A 84 9.04 -22.27 -1.30
C VAL A 84 8.95 -23.43 -2.29
N PRO A 85 8.54 -24.63 -1.84
CA PRO A 85 8.39 -25.77 -2.73
C PRO A 85 7.47 -25.47 -3.92
N GLY A 86 7.97 -25.66 -5.12
CA GLY A 86 7.22 -25.43 -6.36
C GLY A 86 7.22 -23.99 -6.88
N SER A 87 7.82 -23.04 -6.15
CA SER A 87 7.97 -21.65 -6.59
C SER A 87 9.45 -21.30 -6.83
N PRO A 88 9.82 -20.77 -8.00
CA PRO A 88 11.19 -20.30 -8.24
C PRO A 88 11.46 -18.91 -7.61
N TYR A 89 10.44 -18.24 -7.10
CA TYR A 89 10.52 -16.85 -6.63
C TYR A 89 10.92 -16.75 -5.15
N GLY A 90 10.72 -17.84 -4.37
CA GLY A 90 10.90 -17.80 -2.93
C GLY A 90 9.80 -16.99 -2.23
N HIS A 91 10.00 -16.70 -0.95
CA HIS A 91 9.11 -15.85 -0.15
C HIS A 91 9.90 -15.08 0.91
N THR A 92 9.32 -13.98 1.40
CA THR A 92 9.98 -13.07 2.35
C THR A 92 8.94 -12.30 3.18
N GLY A 93 9.41 -11.74 4.28
CA GLY A 93 8.63 -10.88 5.17
C GLY A 93 9.46 -10.37 6.34
N LEU A 94 8.84 -9.57 7.18
CA LEU A 94 9.45 -8.94 8.35
C LEU A 94 9.29 -9.82 9.59
N VAL A 95 10.37 -10.10 10.29
CA VAL A 95 10.36 -10.73 11.63
C VAL A 95 9.98 -9.66 12.66
N ILE A 96 8.99 -9.93 13.51
CA ILE A 96 8.43 -8.92 14.43
C ILE A 96 8.73 -9.15 15.91
N GLU A 97 9.29 -10.32 16.25
CA GLU A 97 9.77 -10.69 17.59
C GLU A 97 11.09 -11.43 17.46
N ASP A 98 11.96 -11.34 18.46
CA ASP A 98 13.15 -12.18 18.51
C ASP A 98 12.72 -13.65 18.54
N SER A 99 13.29 -14.47 17.66
CA SER A 99 12.94 -15.88 17.55
C SER A 99 13.43 -16.68 18.78
N ASP A 100 12.70 -17.74 19.10
CA ASP A 100 13.10 -18.76 20.07
C ASP A 100 14.06 -19.82 19.49
N GLY A 101 14.42 -19.68 18.19
CA GLY A 101 15.24 -20.66 17.45
C GLY A 101 14.42 -21.77 16.79
N TYR A 102 13.10 -21.81 16.97
CA TYR A 102 12.19 -22.81 16.38
C TYR A 102 11.12 -22.19 15.51
N THR A 103 10.64 -21.00 15.89
CA THR A 103 9.55 -20.30 15.21
C THR A 103 9.90 -18.84 14.95
N LEU A 104 9.32 -18.30 13.89
CA LEU A 104 9.38 -16.91 13.50
C LEU A 104 7.98 -16.32 13.59
N LYS A 105 7.83 -15.22 14.32
CA LYS A 105 6.66 -14.35 14.26
C LYS A 105 6.90 -13.29 13.20
N THR A 106 6.02 -13.20 12.23
CA THR A 106 6.26 -12.38 11.03
C THR A 106 5.08 -11.51 10.65
N ILE A 107 5.35 -10.49 9.84
CA ILE A 107 4.36 -9.81 9.00
C ILE A 107 4.80 -9.99 7.55
N GLU A 108 3.86 -10.43 6.72
CA GLU A 108 4.11 -10.85 5.35
C GLU A 108 2.99 -10.36 4.43
N GLN A 109 3.30 -10.21 3.15
CA GLN A 109 2.34 -9.97 2.08
C GLN A 109 2.28 -11.17 1.14
N ASN A 110 1.15 -11.29 0.41
CA ASN A 110 0.95 -12.35 -0.57
C ASN A 110 1.16 -13.76 -0.02
N ILE A 111 0.51 -14.09 1.11
CA ILE A 111 0.60 -15.41 1.77
C ILE A 111 -0.62 -16.29 1.52
N ASP A 112 -1.58 -15.86 0.75
CA ASP A 112 -2.89 -16.52 0.60
C ASP A 112 -2.84 -17.75 -0.32
N GLY A 113 -1.66 -18.17 -0.74
CA GLY A 113 -1.49 -19.31 -1.63
C GLY A 113 -1.92 -19.02 -3.08
N ASN A 114 -2.16 -17.78 -3.41
CA ASN A 114 -2.56 -17.37 -4.76
C ASN A 114 -1.31 -17.13 -5.64
N TRP A 115 -0.42 -18.10 -5.65
CA TRP A 115 0.87 -18.09 -6.33
C TRP A 115 0.80 -17.82 -7.84
N ASP A 116 -0.38 -18.11 -8.42
CA ASP A 116 -0.61 -18.05 -9.85
C ASP A 116 -1.10 -16.66 -10.31
N PHE A 117 -1.43 -15.76 -9.37
CA PHE A 117 -1.92 -14.42 -9.67
C PHE A 117 -0.95 -13.39 -9.13
N LEU A 118 0.13 -13.15 -9.88
CA LEU A 118 1.08 -12.06 -9.63
C LEU A 118 0.41 -10.68 -9.67
N GLU A 119 -0.78 -10.58 -10.27
CA GLU A 119 -1.45 -9.31 -10.55
C GLU A 119 -2.16 -8.69 -9.34
N VAL A 120 -2.42 -9.44 -8.28
CA VAL A 120 -3.25 -8.95 -7.16
C VAL A 120 -2.50 -8.90 -5.85
N GLY A 121 -1.62 -9.87 -5.56
CA GLY A 121 -0.96 -9.99 -4.26
C GLY A 121 -1.96 -10.05 -3.10
N GLY A 122 -1.48 -9.92 -1.87
CA GLY A 122 -2.31 -9.89 -0.68
C GLY A 122 -1.76 -8.93 0.38
N PRO A 123 -2.64 -8.27 1.18
CA PRO A 123 -2.23 -7.29 2.17
C PRO A 123 -1.33 -7.90 3.26
N ALA A 124 -0.68 -7.04 4.02
CA ALA A 124 0.16 -7.42 5.14
C ALA A 124 -0.66 -8.17 6.20
N ARG A 125 -0.13 -9.30 6.69
CA ARG A 125 -0.77 -10.15 7.69
C ARG A 125 0.25 -10.71 8.66
N TYR A 126 -0.19 -10.93 9.90
CA TYR A 126 0.58 -11.70 10.87
C TYR A 126 0.66 -13.17 10.46
N ASN A 127 1.84 -13.75 10.64
CA ASN A 127 2.03 -15.17 10.41
C ASN A 127 3.00 -15.77 11.44
N THR A 128 3.07 -17.10 11.49
CA THR A 128 4.04 -17.85 12.26
C THR A 128 4.65 -18.92 11.37
N ARG A 129 5.97 -18.92 11.25
CA ARG A 129 6.69 -19.87 10.41
C ARG A 129 7.68 -20.70 11.22
N SER A 130 7.96 -21.93 10.75
CA SER A 130 9.13 -22.69 11.14
C SER A 130 10.33 -22.25 10.29
N TYR A 131 11.51 -22.73 10.64
CA TYR A 131 12.74 -22.50 9.87
C TYR A 131 12.85 -23.35 8.60
N SER A 132 11.87 -24.19 8.31
CA SER A 132 11.88 -25.06 7.12
C SER A 132 11.90 -24.23 5.83
N GLY A 133 12.89 -24.47 4.98
CA GLY A 133 13.10 -23.76 3.73
C GLY A 133 13.78 -22.41 3.87
N MET A 134 14.13 -22.00 5.09
CA MET A 134 14.84 -20.74 5.33
C MET A 134 16.21 -20.73 4.64
N VAL A 135 16.54 -19.60 4.01
CA VAL A 135 17.82 -19.39 3.31
C VAL A 135 18.71 -18.44 4.11
N GLY A 136 18.10 -17.42 4.71
CA GLY A 136 18.81 -16.45 5.51
C GLY A 136 18.01 -15.21 5.85
N TYR A 137 18.70 -14.21 6.39
CA TYR A 137 18.13 -12.97 6.90
C TYR A 137 18.90 -11.76 6.42
N ILE A 138 18.19 -10.67 6.20
CA ILE A 138 18.77 -9.33 6.01
C ILE A 138 18.59 -8.58 7.33
N ARG A 139 19.70 -8.17 7.95
CA ARG A 139 19.70 -7.35 9.16
C ARG A 139 20.00 -5.90 8.85
N PHE A 140 19.08 -5.02 9.23
CA PHE A 140 19.19 -3.60 8.98
C PHE A 140 19.95 -2.90 10.12
N PRO A 141 20.72 -1.84 9.81
CA PRO A 141 21.48 -1.08 10.80
C PRO A 141 20.58 -0.07 11.54
N TYR A 142 19.65 -0.60 12.33
CA TYR A 142 18.79 0.24 13.17
C TYR A 142 19.61 1.03 14.20
N GLY A 143 19.18 2.25 14.51
CA GLY A 143 19.68 3.00 15.64
C GLY A 143 19.34 2.30 16.97
N GLU A 144 20.10 2.59 18.02
CA GLU A 144 19.80 2.05 19.35
C GLU A 144 18.40 2.50 19.81
N ASP A 145 17.59 1.54 20.25
CA ASP A 145 16.37 1.82 21.01
C ASP A 145 16.81 2.33 22.40
N THR A 146 17.19 3.59 22.48
CA THR A 146 17.41 4.23 23.78
C THR A 146 16.06 4.38 24.45
N SER A 147 15.71 3.41 25.27
CA SER A 147 14.46 3.33 26.03
C SER A 147 14.42 4.32 27.21
N THR A 148 14.52 5.58 26.93
CA THR A 148 13.89 6.62 27.72
C THR A 148 12.66 7.00 26.93
N PRO A 149 11.48 7.28 27.56
CA PRO A 149 10.36 7.84 26.82
C PRO A 149 10.74 9.27 26.40
N VAL A 150 11.58 9.34 25.34
CA VAL A 150 11.75 10.55 24.59
C VAL A 150 10.39 10.80 23.97
N GLN A 151 9.76 11.92 24.28
CA GLN A 151 8.61 12.42 23.57
C GLN A 151 9.02 12.48 22.08
N ARG A 152 8.70 11.42 21.34
CA ARG A 152 9.06 11.34 19.92
C ARG A 152 8.24 12.40 19.21
N GLU A 153 8.93 13.26 18.51
CA GLU A 153 8.37 13.98 17.38
C GLU A 153 7.79 12.91 16.45
N GLY A 154 6.52 12.99 16.13
CA GLY A 154 5.98 12.01 15.22
C GLY A 154 4.59 11.51 15.59
N TRP A 155 4.27 10.38 15.04
CA TRP A 155 2.98 9.74 15.16
C TRP A 155 2.75 9.16 16.57
N ILE A 156 1.59 9.48 17.14
CA ILE A 156 1.14 8.97 18.44
C ILE A 156 -0.28 8.45 18.24
N GLN A 157 -0.57 7.29 18.82
CA GLN A 157 -1.92 6.72 18.86
C GLN A 157 -2.40 6.62 20.29
N ASP A 158 -3.64 7.02 20.51
CA ASP A 158 -4.36 6.81 21.77
C ASP A 158 -5.71 6.10 21.52
N SER A 159 -6.59 6.11 22.51
CA SER A 159 -7.92 5.48 22.41
C SER A 159 -8.89 6.19 21.44
N VAL A 160 -8.56 7.39 20.98
CA VAL A 160 -9.39 8.19 20.06
C VAL A 160 -8.92 8.02 18.62
N GLY A 161 -7.60 8.02 18.39
CA GLY A 161 -7.04 7.91 17.05
C GLY A 161 -5.56 8.26 16.97
N TRP A 162 -5.10 8.49 15.74
CA TRP A 162 -3.74 8.91 15.46
C TRP A 162 -3.63 10.44 15.43
N TYR A 163 -2.59 10.98 16.04
CA TYR A 163 -2.20 12.38 15.96
C TYR A 163 -0.69 12.52 15.79
N PHE A 164 -0.24 13.70 15.40
CA PHE A 164 1.18 13.94 15.10
C PHE A 164 1.73 15.04 15.99
N LYS A 165 2.85 14.79 16.67
CA LYS A 165 3.56 15.79 17.45
C LYS A 165 4.68 16.40 16.61
N ASN A 166 4.65 17.71 16.42
CA ASN A 166 5.69 18.46 15.73
C ASN A 166 6.99 18.53 16.56
N PRO A 167 8.15 18.78 15.91
CA PRO A 167 9.43 18.99 16.58
C PRO A 167 9.41 20.06 17.68
N ASP A 168 8.62 21.10 17.48
CA ASP A 168 8.44 22.20 18.44
C ASP A 168 7.45 21.89 19.57
N GLY A 169 6.93 20.66 19.61
CA GLY A 169 5.98 20.19 20.62
C GLY A 169 4.52 20.54 20.33
N THR A 170 4.22 21.25 19.24
CA THR A 170 2.86 21.57 18.80
C THR A 170 2.20 20.40 18.07
N TYR A 171 0.90 20.50 17.80
CA TYR A 171 0.12 19.52 17.08
C TYR A 171 -0.61 20.18 15.90
N PRO A 172 -0.61 19.57 14.69
CA PRO A 172 -1.43 20.06 13.61
C PRO A 172 -2.92 19.89 13.97
N MET A 173 -3.70 20.96 13.79
CA MET A 173 -5.13 20.98 14.06
C MET A 173 -5.83 21.68 12.91
N ASN A 174 -6.95 21.10 12.43
CA ASN A 174 -7.75 21.60 11.33
C ASN A 174 -6.93 22.00 10.10
N THR A 175 -5.95 21.17 9.72
CA THR A 175 -5.02 21.50 8.66
C THR A 175 -4.56 20.27 7.88
N TRP A 176 -4.06 20.51 6.69
CA TRP A 176 -3.27 19.54 5.93
C TRP A 176 -1.80 19.60 6.36
N LYS A 177 -1.17 18.46 6.46
CA LYS A 177 0.28 18.38 6.69
C LYS A 177 0.89 17.27 5.86
N LYS A 178 2.01 17.57 5.24
CA LYS A 178 2.84 16.57 4.55
C LYS A 178 3.82 15.98 5.56
N ILE A 179 3.77 14.65 5.72
CA ILE A 179 4.66 13.89 6.61
C ILE A 179 5.16 12.70 5.80
N ASP A 180 6.48 12.55 5.72
CA ASP A 180 7.16 11.46 4.99
C ASP A 180 6.64 11.26 3.55
N GLY A 181 6.46 12.37 2.84
CA GLY A 181 6.00 12.39 1.46
C GLY A 181 4.48 12.30 1.27
N ASN A 182 3.72 11.90 2.28
CA ASN A 182 2.27 11.72 2.24
C ASN A 182 1.53 12.90 2.87
N TYR A 183 0.33 13.20 2.36
CA TYR A 183 -0.53 14.22 2.94
C TYR A 183 -1.57 13.59 3.87
N PHE A 184 -1.76 14.24 5.03
CA PHE A 184 -2.73 13.88 6.05
C PHE A 184 -3.60 15.10 6.37
N ARG A 185 -4.88 14.88 6.63
CA ARG A 185 -5.82 15.92 7.08
C ARG A 185 -6.11 15.71 8.55
N PHE A 186 -5.82 16.72 9.36
CA PHE A 186 -6.08 16.73 10.81
C PHE A 186 -7.40 17.45 11.09
N ASN A 187 -8.21 16.89 11.97
CA ASN A 187 -9.44 17.49 12.45
C ASN A 187 -9.18 18.60 13.48
N ASN A 188 -10.24 19.18 14.03
CA ASN A 188 -10.13 20.26 15.03
C ASN A 188 -9.46 19.83 16.34
N ASP A 189 -9.50 18.54 16.67
CA ASP A 189 -8.93 17.97 17.88
C ASP A 189 -7.50 17.45 17.66
N GLY A 190 -6.97 17.60 16.45
CA GLY A 190 -5.60 17.21 16.11
C GLY A 190 -5.43 15.75 15.70
N TYR A 191 -6.52 14.99 15.54
CA TYR A 191 -6.47 13.62 15.01
C TYR A 191 -6.58 13.59 13.49
N ILE A 192 -5.91 12.63 12.85
CA ILE A 192 -6.07 12.44 11.39
C ILE A 192 -7.48 11.97 11.05
N LEU A 193 -7.94 12.36 9.88
CA LEU A 193 -9.11 11.77 9.27
C LEU A 193 -8.72 10.47 8.58
N GLU A 194 -9.50 9.40 8.80
CA GLU A 194 -9.28 8.09 8.21
C GLU A 194 -10.57 7.50 7.67
N ASN A 195 -10.48 6.73 6.56
CA ASN A 195 -11.62 6.06 5.93
C ASN A 195 -12.83 6.98 5.77
N THR A 196 -12.59 8.23 5.35
CA THR A 196 -13.64 9.23 5.27
C THR A 196 -13.44 10.20 4.13
N TRP A 197 -14.55 10.74 3.66
CA TRP A 197 -14.57 11.86 2.75
C TRP A 197 -14.34 13.16 3.51
N PHE A 198 -13.53 14.03 2.91
CA PHE A 198 -13.33 15.38 3.37
C PHE A 198 -13.62 16.36 2.23
N LYS A 199 -14.36 17.41 2.53
CA LYS A 199 -14.60 18.53 1.61
C LYS A 199 -13.95 19.78 2.19
N ASP A 200 -13.14 20.46 1.38
CA ASP A 200 -12.54 21.72 1.79
C ASP A 200 -13.49 22.92 1.61
N ASP A 201 -13.04 24.09 2.04
CA ASP A 201 -13.82 25.33 1.96
C ASP A 201 -13.97 25.85 0.50
N GLU A 202 -13.12 25.38 -0.42
CA GLU A 202 -13.19 25.69 -1.85
C GLU A 202 -14.16 24.75 -2.59
N GLY A 203 -14.61 23.68 -1.91
CA GLY A 203 -15.61 22.76 -2.42
C GLY A 203 -15.03 21.48 -3.06
N TYR A 204 -13.73 21.27 -2.99
CA TYR A 204 -13.09 20.05 -3.48
C TYR A 204 -13.25 18.90 -2.51
N TRP A 205 -13.47 17.69 -3.06
CA TRP A 205 -13.57 16.45 -2.29
C TRP A 205 -12.27 15.68 -2.29
N TYR A 206 -11.94 15.14 -1.15
CA TYR A 206 -10.78 14.28 -0.89
C TYR A 206 -11.23 12.98 -0.22
N TRP A 207 -10.48 11.92 -0.44
CA TRP A 207 -10.65 10.68 0.31
C TRP A 207 -9.42 10.42 1.18
N LEU A 208 -9.60 10.29 2.47
CA LEU A 208 -8.57 9.87 3.41
C LEU A 208 -8.72 8.36 3.62
N LYS A 209 -7.74 7.62 3.12
CA LYS A 209 -7.70 6.16 3.21
C LYS A 209 -7.51 5.71 4.65
N ALA A 210 -7.54 4.38 4.90
CA ALA A 210 -7.05 3.80 6.15
C ALA A 210 -5.62 4.30 6.41
N GLY A 211 -5.33 4.69 7.67
CA GLY A 211 -4.08 5.34 8.05
C GLY A 211 -3.99 6.83 7.71
N GLY A 212 -5.09 7.43 7.26
CA GLY A 212 -5.17 8.87 7.00
C GLY A 212 -4.49 9.34 5.72
N TYR A 213 -3.99 8.44 4.87
CA TYR A 213 -3.31 8.81 3.63
C TYR A 213 -4.30 9.41 2.63
N MET A 214 -3.97 10.57 2.08
CA MET A 214 -4.72 11.18 0.99
C MET A 214 -4.70 10.30 -0.26
N ALA A 215 -5.86 10.04 -0.85
CA ALA A 215 -5.99 9.27 -2.08
C ALA A 215 -5.49 10.06 -3.30
N ILE A 216 -4.78 9.37 -4.21
CA ILE A 216 -4.31 9.89 -5.51
C ILE A 216 -4.55 8.79 -6.54
N GLY A 217 -5.01 9.15 -7.75
CA GLY A 217 -5.32 8.19 -8.79
C GLY A 217 -6.67 7.49 -8.59
N TRP A 218 -6.83 6.30 -9.14
CA TRP A 218 -8.07 5.54 -9.04
C TRP A 218 -8.21 4.82 -7.69
N HIS A 219 -9.35 5.01 -7.03
CA HIS A 219 -9.69 4.32 -5.79
C HIS A 219 -11.12 3.82 -5.80
N LYS A 220 -11.30 2.57 -5.32
CA LYS A 220 -12.62 1.98 -5.15
C LYS A 220 -13.10 2.20 -3.72
N ILE A 221 -14.19 2.96 -3.56
CA ILE A 221 -14.76 3.35 -2.27
C ILE A 221 -16.23 2.90 -2.30
N ASP A 222 -16.63 2.10 -1.33
CA ASP A 222 -17.99 1.55 -1.21
C ASP A 222 -18.52 0.92 -2.53
N GLY A 223 -17.63 0.19 -3.21
CA GLY A 223 -17.94 -0.53 -4.44
C GLY A 223 -17.92 0.31 -5.72
N LYS A 224 -17.70 1.61 -5.64
CA LYS A 224 -17.63 2.55 -6.77
C LYS A 224 -16.22 3.08 -6.96
N TRP A 225 -15.84 3.33 -8.21
CA TRP A 225 -14.54 3.90 -8.55
C TRP A 225 -14.60 5.42 -8.60
N TYR A 226 -13.54 6.07 -8.07
CA TYR A 226 -13.33 7.51 -8.07
C TYR A 226 -11.91 7.82 -8.50
N PHE A 227 -11.72 8.95 -9.13
CA PHE A 227 -10.39 9.41 -9.53
C PHE A 227 -9.99 10.67 -8.78
N PHE A 228 -8.78 10.68 -8.23
CA PHE A 228 -8.19 11.82 -7.54
C PHE A 228 -6.94 12.29 -8.29
N ASN A 229 -6.80 13.59 -8.48
CA ASN A 229 -5.62 14.15 -9.12
C ASN A 229 -4.38 14.07 -8.19
N GLU A 230 -3.24 14.57 -8.66
CA GLU A 230 -1.96 14.53 -7.94
C GLU A 230 -1.96 15.32 -6.61
N VAL A 231 -2.90 16.26 -6.45
CA VAL A 231 -3.10 17.02 -5.21
C VAL A 231 -4.25 16.46 -4.35
N GLY A 232 -4.81 15.31 -4.73
CA GLY A 232 -5.82 14.59 -3.96
C GLY A 232 -7.26 15.03 -4.20
N GLU A 233 -7.53 15.99 -5.09
CA GLU A 233 -8.88 16.43 -5.41
C GLU A 233 -9.61 15.38 -6.25
N MET A 234 -10.83 15.01 -5.84
CA MET A 234 -11.69 14.16 -6.64
C MET A 234 -12.07 14.87 -7.96
N LYS A 235 -11.90 14.19 -9.06
CA LYS A 235 -12.21 14.69 -10.38
C LYS A 235 -13.56 14.16 -10.87
N THR A 236 -14.26 14.99 -11.61
CA THR A 236 -15.52 14.69 -12.30
C THR A 236 -15.40 14.98 -13.78
N GLY A 237 -16.35 14.52 -14.60
CA GLY A 237 -16.29 14.66 -16.03
C GLY A 237 -15.31 13.71 -16.70
N TRP A 238 -14.73 14.15 -17.81
CA TRP A 238 -13.80 13.36 -18.59
C TRP A 238 -12.42 13.25 -17.92
N ILE A 239 -11.91 12.03 -17.85
CA ILE A 239 -10.60 11.71 -17.31
C ILE A 239 -9.81 10.93 -18.35
N GLN A 240 -8.67 11.47 -18.74
CA GLN A 240 -7.69 10.72 -19.51
C GLN A 240 -6.67 10.12 -18.54
N TYR A 241 -6.56 8.78 -18.56
CA TYR A 241 -5.61 8.07 -17.73
C TYR A 241 -4.86 7.05 -18.61
N PHE A 242 -3.56 7.23 -18.73
CA PHE A 242 -2.77 6.67 -19.81
C PHE A 242 -3.39 7.01 -21.18
N ASP A 243 -3.54 6.04 -22.08
CA ASP A 243 -4.12 6.25 -23.42
C ASP A 243 -5.63 5.97 -23.49
N LYS A 244 -6.31 5.93 -22.31
CA LYS A 244 -7.73 5.58 -22.20
C LYS A 244 -8.55 6.73 -21.64
N TRP A 245 -9.82 6.78 -22.06
CA TRP A 245 -10.76 7.76 -21.55
C TRP A 245 -11.79 7.12 -20.63
N TYR A 246 -12.09 7.83 -19.54
CA TYR A 246 -13.07 7.49 -18.53
C TYR A 246 -13.98 8.68 -18.28
N TYR A 247 -15.14 8.45 -17.70
CA TYR A 247 -16.02 9.52 -17.28
C TYR A 247 -16.50 9.31 -15.85
N CYS A 248 -16.31 10.31 -15.02
CA CYS A 248 -16.85 10.35 -13.67
C CYS A 248 -18.07 11.26 -13.59
N ASN A 249 -19.12 10.81 -12.94
CA ASN A 249 -20.35 11.57 -12.77
C ASN A 249 -20.09 12.95 -12.16
N GLU A 250 -20.61 13.99 -12.77
CA GLU A 250 -20.41 15.38 -12.32
C GLU A 250 -21.07 15.65 -10.95
N SER A 251 -22.10 14.89 -10.59
CA SER A 251 -22.85 15.10 -9.36
C SER A 251 -22.22 14.48 -8.13
N ASN A 252 -21.52 13.36 -8.28
CA ASN A 252 -21.03 12.55 -7.15
C ASN A 252 -19.64 11.94 -7.35
N GLY A 253 -19.05 12.08 -8.55
CA GLY A 253 -17.67 11.66 -8.83
C GLY A 253 -17.48 10.17 -9.14
N ASP A 254 -18.50 9.31 -9.05
CA ASP A 254 -18.34 7.89 -9.33
C ASP A 254 -18.14 7.62 -10.84
N MET A 255 -17.27 6.70 -11.18
CA MET A 255 -16.95 6.32 -12.54
C MET A 255 -18.12 5.62 -13.22
N VAL A 256 -18.43 6.04 -14.44
CA VAL A 256 -19.39 5.40 -15.32
C VAL A 256 -18.82 4.12 -15.88
N SER A 257 -19.57 3.01 -15.82
CA SER A 257 -19.15 1.73 -16.40
C SER A 257 -20.35 0.88 -16.81
N LYS A 258 -20.17 0.01 -17.79
CA LYS A 258 -21.19 -0.91 -18.35
C LYS A 258 -22.45 -0.20 -18.84
N GLU A 259 -22.31 0.99 -19.37
CA GLU A 259 -23.48 1.74 -19.87
C GLU A 259 -23.17 2.64 -21.05
N VAL A 260 -24.23 3.03 -21.77
CA VAL A 260 -24.22 4.12 -22.74
C VAL A 260 -24.63 5.40 -22.02
N ARG A 261 -23.77 6.39 -22.04
CA ARG A 261 -24.04 7.69 -21.41
C ARG A 261 -24.11 8.81 -22.44
N LYS A 262 -25.15 9.65 -22.35
CA LYS A 262 -25.20 10.90 -23.09
C LYS A 262 -24.37 11.96 -22.38
N ILE A 263 -23.38 12.52 -23.08
CA ILE A 263 -22.50 13.56 -22.58
C ILE A 263 -22.46 14.65 -23.65
N GLY A 264 -22.98 15.85 -23.32
CA GLY A 264 -23.22 16.87 -24.32
C GLY A 264 -24.25 16.41 -25.37
N ASP A 265 -23.89 16.50 -26.64
CA ASP A 265 -24.77 16.10 -27.77
C ASP A 265 -24.46 14.69 -28.30
N ALA A 266 -23.50 13.96 -27.70
CA ALA A 266 -23.08 12.63 -28.14
C ALA A 266 -23.37 11.55 -27.09
N TYR A 267 -23.38 10.30 -27.57
CA TYR A 267 -23.50 9.11 -26.74
C TYR A 267 -22.20 8.34 -26.78
N TYR A 268 -21.76 7.91 -25.59
CA TYR A 268 -20.50 7.16 -25.39
C TYR A 268 -20.81 5.86 -24.66
N TYR A 269 -20.15 4.78 -25.09
CA TYR A 269 -20.22 3.51 -24.38
C TYR A 269 -18.98 3.34 -23.50
N PHE A 270 -19.22 2.95 -22.26
CA PHE A 270 -18.18 2.61 -21.28
C PHE A 270 -18.25 1.11 -20.97
N ASN A 271 -17.14 0.40 -21.13
CA ASN A 271 -17.05 -1.04 -20.88
C ASN A 271 -17.11 -1.38 -19.37
N GLY A 272 -16.88 -2.67 -19.04
CA GLY A 272 -16.91 -3.15 -17.66
C GLY A 272 -15.89 -2.50 -16.73
N ASP A 273 -14.77 -2.08 -17.29
CA ASP A 273 -13.66 -1.43 -16.57
C ASP A 273 -13.79 0.10 -16.57
N GLY A 274 -14.86 0.63 -17.18
CA GLY A 274 -15.12 2.06 -17.26
C GLY A 274 -14.40 2.78 -18.40
N GLU A 275 -13.74 2.05 -19.29
CA GLU A 275 -13.05 2.63 -20.44
C GLU A 275 -14.05 3.02 -21.52
N MET A 276 -13.95 4.23 -22.05
CA MET A 276 -14.71 4.67 -23.20
C MET A 276 -14.16 3.98 -24.45
N LEU A 277 -15.00 3.25 -25.15
CA LEU A 277 -14.62 2.56 -26.38
C LEU A 277 -14.75 3.50 -27.59
N GLU A 278 -13.66 3.69 -28.32
CA GLU A 278 -13.64 4.45 -29.57
C GLU A 278 -14.35 3.69 -30.72
N LYS A 279 -14.38 2.37 -30.63
CA LYS A 279 -15.04 1.48 -31.61
C LYS A 279 -15.70 0.34 -30.86
N ALA A 280 -17.00 0.24 -30.95
CA ALA A 280 -17.80 -0.88 -30.47
C ALA A 280 -18.71 -1.39 -31.57
N SER A 281 -18.82 -2.72 -31.70
CA SER A 281 -19.82 -3.35 -32.54
C SER A 281 -21.14 -3.43 -31.77
N ILE A 282 -22.25 -3.15 -32.43
CA ILE A 282 -23.57 -3.28 -31.85
C ILE A 282 -24.30 -4.42 -32.56
N ARG A 283 -24.78 -5.38 -31.77
CA ARG A 283 -25.67 -6.45 -32.23
C ARG A 283 -27.05 -6.29 -31.57
N VAL A 284 -28.08 -6.35 -32.37
CA VAL A 284 -29.46 -6.42 -31.89
C VAL A 284 -29.92 -7.88 -31.99
N ASP A 285 -30.37 -8.46 -30.89
CA ASP A 285 -30.89 -9.84 -30.87
C ASP A 285 -32.36 -9.91 -31.32
N GLU A 286 -32.90 -11.14 -31.38
CA GLU A 286 -34.27 -11.39 -31.85
C GLU A 286 -35.35 -10.76 -30.92
N SER A 287 -35.01 -10.42 -29.68
CA SER A 287 -35.89 -9.72 -28.75
C SER A 287 -35.86 -8.19 -28.91
N GLY A 288 -34.94 -7.67 -29.74
CA GLY A 288 -34.69 -6.25 -29.91
C GLY A 288 -33.71 -5.67 -28.87
N ALA A 289 -33.08 -6.51 -28.05
CA ALA A 289 -32.08 -6.05 -27.09
C ALA A 289 -30.75 -5.73 -27.82
N ILE A 290 -30.12 -4.63 -27.38
CA ILE A 290 -28.84 -4.15 -27.93
C ILE A 290 -27.69 -4.75 -27.08
N HIS A 291 -26.77 -5.40 -27.75
CA HIS A 291 -25.54 -5.94 -27.19
C HIS A 291 -24.34 -5.20 -27.75
N PHE A 292 -23.43 -4.79 -26.86
CA PHE A 292 -22.14 -4.21 -27.26
C PHE A 292 -21.09 -5.31 -27.24
N GLU A 293 -20.34 -5.44 -28.34
CA GLU A 293 -19.20 -6.36 -28.45
C GLU A 293 -17.93 -5.53 -28.30
N GLU A 294 -17.12 -5.90 -27.29
CA GLU A 294 -15.84 -5.25 -26.94
C GLU A 294 -14.67 -5.75 -27.81
#